data_25ae4f5cf5d1d2fa39dd0236a77aef1d
#
_entry.id   25ae4f5cf5d1d2fa39dd0236a77aef1d
#
_cell.length_a   1.000
_cell.length_b   1.000
_cell.length_c   1.000
_cell.angle_alpha   90.00
_cell.angle_beta   90.00
_cell.angle_gamma   90.00
#
_symmetry.space_group_name_H-M   'P 1'
#
loop_
_entity.id
_entity.type
_entity.pdbx_description
1 polymer ?
#
loop_
_entity_poly.entity_id
_entity_poly.type
_entity_poly.pdbx_seq_one_letter_code
_entity_poly.pdbx_strand_id
1 'polypeptide(L)'
;MKNTIKYLGILALSLGLLGSCETVDFGDENVNPNQPSKASTAALLTSAIRSLPSHVSEVDGNMWVQYISQITYTEGSRYSTEQWSYDGWFAGGLKDLQEVIDLNRLDPASYTSSGNTANQVAVAKILKAYYFQFITDTWGMVPFSEALLGVDNITPTFDSQEAIYNSCFTLIDEALSSMNNSETINGDILFDGNMSQWSKFANTLKLIMALRIADADDAKAKAKFNEALPGAIGSVSENINYPYLSEDTNDNPWQDRFQTREDFALSELFINLLSSKNDPRISEFAELPASGGDYKGVPYGVEAPNVLQAEVSFIDSDIIYDGTKKGGVIFSYAQVSFSIAEAAVRGWNTQSASDWYKKGIEASMEQWGVSTADAAVYIAQSSVQYNPSKAIELIATEKWVSLFLQGSEAWAEWRRLDFPQLSPAPDALSGTGIPVRYGYSANVVTLNEANYNAAISAQGADNQDTKLWWDKK
;
A
#
# COMPACT_ATOMS: atom_id res chain seq x y z
N MET A 1 -78.31 -14.77 -20.75
CA MET A 1 -77.54 -14.18 -21.84
C MET A 1 -76.79 -12.90 -21.49
N LYS A 2 -77.37 -11.91 -20.76
CA LYS A 2 -76.62 -10.67 -20.43
C LYS A 2 -75.41 -10.83 -19.53
N ASN A 3 -75.38 -11.79 -18.59
CA ASN A 3 -74.28 -12.02 -17.68
C ASN A 3 -73.14 -12.84 -18.31
N THR A 4 -73.49 -13.77 -19.23
CA THR A 4 -72.45 -14.56 -19.95
C THR A 4 -71.62 -13.72 -20.88
N ILE A 5 -72.19 -12.69 -21.50
CA ILE A 5 -71.46 -11.74 -22.38
C ILE A 5 -70.49 -10.86 -21.54
N LYS A 6 -70.90 -10.49 -20.30
CA LYS A 6 -70.01 -9.72 -19.43
C LYS A 6 -68.74 -10.52 -19.00
N TYR A 7 -68.87 -11.77 -18.70
CA TYR A 7 -67.77 -12.65 -18.30
C TYR A 7 -66.84 -12.99 -19.48
N LEU A 8 -67.41 -13.14 -20.69
CA LEU A 8 -66.62 -13.29 -21.92
C LEU A 8 -65.83 -12.01 -22.28
N GLY A 9 -66.42 -10.85 -22.02
CA GLY A 9 -65.70 -9.57 -22.23
C GLY A 9 -64.55 -9.34 -21.26
N ILE A 10 -64.73 -9.73 -19.98
CA ILE A 10 -63.68 -9.64 -18.95
C ILE A 10 -62.55 -10.68 -19.21
N LEU A 11 -62.93 -11.89 -19.65
CA LEU A 11 -61.94 -12.91 -20.01
C LEU A 11 -61.10 -12.53 -21.23
N ALA A 12 -61.72 -11.92 -22.24
CA ALA A 12 -61.00 -11.41 -23.44
C ALA A 12 -60.08 -10.22 -23.10
N LEU A 13 -60.49 -9.34 -22.16
CA LEU A 13 -59.66 -8.22 -21.70
C LEU A 13 -58.47 -8.70 -20.86
N SER A 14 -58.66 -9.73 -20.02
CA SER A 14 -57.57 -10.31 -19.24
C SER A 14 -56.57 -11.12 -20.09
N LEU A 15 -57.01 -11.79 -21.14
CA LEU A 15 -56.08 -12.43 -22.10
C LEU A 15 -55.30 -11.45 -22.95
N GLY A 16 -55.86 -10.27 -23.26
CA GLY A 16 -55.14 -9.20 -23.97
C GLY A 16 -54.04 -8.53 -23.13
N LEU A 17 -54.15 -8.56 -21.78
CA LEU A 17 -53.14 -8.01 -20.88
C LEU A 17 -51.98 -8.97 -20.61
N LEU A 18 -52.13 -10.26 -20.89
CA LEU A 18 -51.06 -11.25 -20.75
C LEU A 18 -50.10 -11.31 -21.95
N GLY A 19 -50.46 -10.69 -23.10
CA GLY A 19 -49.64 -10.60 -24.29
C GLY A 19 -48.71 -9.38 -24.29
N SER A 20 -48.76 -8.52 -23.26
CA SER A 20 -48.00 -7.27 -23.20
C SER A 20 -46.60 -7.42 -22.59
N CYS A 21 -46.17 -8.63 -22.30
CA CYS A 21 -44.81 -8.89 -21.81
C CYS A 21 -43.91 -9.54 -22.88
N GLU A 22 -44.12 -9.25 -24.17
CA GLU A 22 -43.00 -9.38 -25.09
C GLU A 22 -42.07 -8.23 -24.80
N THR A 23 -40.89 -8.53 -24.26
CA THR A 23 -39.78 -7.58 -24.23
C THR A 23 -39.54 -7.14 -25.67
N VAL A 24 -39.91 -5.90 -25.96
CA VAL A 24 -39.61 -5.30 -27.28
C VAL A 24 -38.10 -5.38 -27.40
N ASP A 25 -37.64 -6.21 -28.29
CA ASP A 25 -36.23 -6.22 -28.68
C ASP A 25 -35.96 -4.93 -29.45
N PHE A 26 -35.34 -3.96 -28.82
CA PHE A 26 -34.96 -2.68 -29.44
C PHE A 26 -33.74 -2.84 -30.35
N GLY A 27 -33.29 -4.06 -30.63
CA GLY A 27 -32.09 -4.34 -31.38
C GLY A 27 -30.87 -3.63 -30.79
N ASP A 28 -30.07 -3.01 -31.65
CA ASP A 28 -28.83 -2.32 -31.26
C ASP A 28 -29.04 -0.84 -30.84
N GLU A 29 -30.28 -0.35 -30.71
CA GLU A 29 -30.56 1.06 -30.38
C GLU A 29 -30.00 1.49 -29.02
N ASN A 30 -29.85 0.55 -28.07
CA ASN A 30 -29.25 0.80 -26.77
C ASN A 30 -27.76 0.44 -26.70
N VAL A 31 -27.17 -0.02 -27.81
CA VAL A 31 -25.74 -0.30 -27.90
C VAL A 31 -25.04 0.95 -28.37
N ASN A 32 -24.25 1.58 -27.52
CA ASN A 32 -23.44 2.72 -27.91
C ASN A 32 -22.37 2.28 -28.94
N PRO A 33 -22.46 2.69 -30.24
CA PRO A 33 -21.52 2.25 -31.25
C PRO A 33 -20.08 2.74 -31.01
N ASN A 34 -19.91 3.71 -30.12
CA ASN A 34 -18.59 4.22 -29.69
C ASN A 34 -18.06 3.51 -28.43
N GLN A 35 -18.82 2.59 -27.87
CA GLN A 35 -18.35 1.82 -26.70
C GLN A 35 -17.50 0.64 -27.20
N PRO A 36 -16.29 0.42 -26.66
CA PRO A 36 -15.46 -0.71 -27.05
C PRO A 36 -16.22 -2.02 -26.86
N SER A 37 -16.27 -2.86 -27.88
CA SER A 37 -16.92 -4.19 -27.80
C SER A 37 -16.13 -5.20 -26.98
N LYS A 38 -14.85 -4.90 -26.68
CA LYS A 38 -13.96 -5.70 -25.83
C LYS A 38 -13.22 -4.79 -24.85
N ALA A 39 -13.01 -5.24 -23.63
CA ALA A 39 -12.16 -4.55 -22.67
C ALA A 39 -10.72 -4.45 -23.20
N SER A 40 -10.09 -3.30 -23.02
CA SER A 40 -8.67 -3.11 -23.35
C SER A 40 -7.82 -3.53 -22.15
N THR A 41 -6.97 -4.53 -22.31
CA THR A 41 -6.03 -4.96 -21.24
C THR A 41 -5.06 -3.83 -20.87
N ALA A 42 -4.67 -2.99 -21.82
CA ALA A 42 -3.88 -1.78 -21.54
C ALA A 42 -4.63 -0.79 -20.64
N ALA A 43 -5.92 -0.53 -20.91
CA ALA A 43 -6.73 0.38 -20.08
C ALA A 43 -6.97 -0.19 -18.67
N LEU A 44 -7.23 -1.50 -18.56
CA LEU A 44 -7.35 -2.18 -17.26
C LEU A 44 -6.05 -2.11 -16.45
N LEU A 45 -4.90 -2.30 -17.10
CA LEU A 45 -3.60 -2.17 -16.45
C LEU A 45 -3.35 -0.74 -15.97
N THR A 46 -3.64 0.27 -16.81
CA THR A 46 -3.55 1.69 -16.40
C THR A 46 -4.45 1.97 -15.20
N SER A 47 -5.70 1.50 -15.21
CA SER A 47 -6.65 1.65 -14.10
C SER A 47 -6.11 1.03 -12.82
N ALA A 48 -5.57 -0.18 -12.90
CA ALA A 48 -4.96 -0.85 -11.75
C ALA A 48 -3.74 -0.08 -11.20
N ILE A 49 -2.84 0.41 -12.06
CA ILE A 49 -1.67 1.19 -11.62
C ILE A 49 -2.11 2.50 -10.96
N ARG A 50 -3.17 3.15 -11.44
CA ARG A 50 -3.74 4.36 -10.85
C ARG A 50 -4.33 4.15 -9.44
N SER A 51 -4.48 2.94 -8.98
CA SER A 51 -4.87 2.64 -7.60
C SER A 51 -3.68 2.71 -6.61
N LEU A 52 -2.42 2.71 -7.09
CA LEU A 52 -1.22 2.77 -6.24
C LEU A 52 -1.17 3.99 -5.29
N PRO A 53 -1.53 5.22 -5.71
CA PRO A 53 -1.50 6.38 -4.83
C PRO A 53 -2.28 6.23 -3.55
N SER A 54 -3.43 5.57 -3.56
CA SER A 54 -4.25 5.37 -2.35
C SER A 54 -3.56 4.48 -1.30
N HIS A 55 -2.63 3.62 -1.71
CA HIS A 55 -1.79 2.86 -0.79
C HIS A 55 -0.52 3.64 -0.39
N VAL A 56 0.18 4.20 -1.37
CA VAL A 56 1.47 4.89 -1.15
C VAL A 56 1.31 6.13 -0.26
N SER A 57 0.19 6.86 -0.36
CA SER A 57 -0.11 8.06 0.42
C SER A 57 -1.13 7.82 1.54
N GLU A 58 -1.24 6.60 2.03
CA GLU A 58 -2.12 6.23 3.13
C GLU A 58 -1.77 7.04 4.41
N VAL A 59 -2.78 7.58 5.10
CA VAL A 59 -2.60 8.57 6.17
C VAL A 59 -2.49 7.92 7.54
N ASP A 60 -3.31 6.90 7.81
CA ASP A 60 -3.41 6.31 9.16
C ASP A 60 -2.09 5.68 9.60
N GLY A 61 -1.42 4.96 8.70
CA GLY A 61 -0.09 4.42 8.97
C GLY A 61 0.93 5.50 9.30
N ASN A 62 0.90 6.65 8.58
CA ASN A 62 1.78 7.80 8.87
C ASN A 62 1.49 8.40 10.26
N MET A 63 0.23 8.46 10.67
CA MET A 63 -0.14 8.87 12.03
C MET A 63 0.29 7.84 13.06
N TRP A 64 0.03 6.56 12.83
CA TRP A 64 0.30 5.51 13.83
C TRP A 64 1.79 5.26 14.08
N VAL A 65 2.63 5.47 13.07
CA VAL A 65 4.07 5.51 13.29
C VAL A 65 4.58 6.90 13.72
N GLN A 66 3.68 7.84 13.95
CA GLN A 66 3.94 9.16 14.55
C GLN A 66 4.89 10.06 13.74
N TYR A 67 4.86 9.96 12.39
CA TYR A 67 5.51 10.97 11.56
C TYR A 67 4.75 12.29 11.61
N ILE A 68 3.43 12.21 11.59
CA ILE A 68 2.51 13.34 11.57
C ILE A 68 1.50 13.27 12.71
N SER A 69 0.96 14.42 13.07
CA SER A 69 -0.15 14.56 14.02
C SER A 69 -1.17 15.55 13.48
N GLN A 70 -2.39 15.47 13.99
CA GLN A 70 -3.47 16.39 13.61
C GLN A 70 -3.49 17.60 14.52
N ILE A 71 -3.66 18.80 13.92
CA ILE A 71 -3.81 20.08 14.65
C ILE A 71 -5.26 20.27 15.08
N THR A 72 -6.18 19.94 14.17
CA THR A 72 -7.64 19.96 14.35
C THR A 72 -8.22 18.63 13.98
N TYR A 73 -9.39 18.28 14.48
CA TYR A 73 -10.04 16.99 14.22
C TYR A 73 -9.13 15.81 14.57
N THR A 74 -8.64 15.81 15.82
CA THR A 74 -7.56 14.94 16.31
C THR A 74 -7.96 13.47 16.45
N GLU A 75 -9.18 13.12 16.09
CA GLU A 75 -9.75 11.78 16.26
C GLU A 75 -8.94 10.68 15.55
N GLY A 76 -8.35 10.98 14.38
CA GLY A 76 -7.53 10.01 13.63
C GLY A 76 -6.26 9.63 14.38
N SER A 77 -5.52 10.62 14.90
CA SER A 77 -4.31 10.40 15.71
C SER A 77 -4.61 9.80 17.10
N ARG A 78 -5.89 9.75 17.49
CA ARG A 78 -6.42 9.18 18.74
C ARG A 78 -7.11 7.82 18.53
N TYR A 79 -6.99 7.23 17.33
CA TYR A 79 -7.48 5.90 17.01
C TYR A 79 -9.00 5.75 17.04
N SER A 80 -9.77 6.76 16.60
CA SER A 80 -11.24 6.76 16.65
C SER A 80 -11.88 5.76 15.69
N THR A 81 -11.25 5.50 14.55
CA THR A 81 -11.76 4.58 13.55
C THR A 81 -11.21 3.18 13.80
N GLU A 82 -12.10 2.21 13.95
CA GLU A 82 -11.73 0.82 14.20
C GLU A 82 -11.96 -0.09 12.99
N GLN A 83 -12.77 0.33 12.04
CA GLN A 83 -13.20 -0.47 10.89
C GLN A 83 -12.95 0.26 9.57
N TRP A 84 -12.36 -0.45 8.61
CA TRP A 84 -12.11 0.04 7.26
C TRP A 84 -12.56 -0.96 6.22
N SER A 85 -12.99 -0.47 5.05
CA SER A 85 -13.34 -1.31 3.93
C SER A 85 -12.16 -1.52 2.99
N TYR A 86 -11.95 -2.76 2.57
CA TYR A 86 -11.09 -3.10 1.45
C TYR A 86 -11.86 -3.28 0.13
N ASP A 87 -13.17 -3.05 0.12
CA ASP A 87 -14.06 -3.30 -1.03
C ASP A 87 -13.59 -2.59 -2.29
N GLY A 88 -13.10 -1.35 -2.15
CA GLY A 88 -12.56 -0.56 -3.26
C GLY A 88 -11.37 -1.21 -3.97
N TRP A 89 -10.52 -1.93 -3.23
CA TRP A 89 -9.39 -2.67 -3.80
C TRP A 89 -9.84 -3.86 -4.63
N PHE A 90 -10.85 -4.61 -4.12
CA PHE A 90 -11.41 -5.76 -4.80
C PHE A 90 -12.23 -5.38 -6.01
N ALA A 91 -13.06 -4.33 -5.92
CA ALA A 91 -13.90 -3.85 -7.02
C ALA A 91 -13.13 -3.07 -8.09
N GLY A 92 -11.96 -2.51 -7.74
CA GLY A 92 -11.09 -1.72 -8.62
C GLY A 92 -9.87 -2.50 -9.10
N GLY A 93 -8.68 -2.06 -8.67
CA GLY A 93 -7.41 -2.54 -9.18
C GLY A 93 -7.24 -4.05 -9.20
N LEU A 94 -7.66 -4.79 -8.17
CA LEU A 94 -7.56 -6.26 -8.15
C LEU A 94 -8.45 -6.92 -9.20
N LYS A 95 -9.68 -6.43 -9.41
CA LYS A 95 -10.57 -6.96 -10.45
C LYS A 95 -10.03 -6.68 -11.84
N ASP A 96 -9.49 -5.48 -12.08
CA ASP A 96 -8.86 -5.12 -13.34
C ASP A 96 -7.67 -6.03 -13.65
N LEU A 97 -6.81 -6.30 -12.67
CA LEU A 97 -5.66 -7.20 -12.83
C LEU A 97 -6.09 -8.66 -13.09
N GLN A 98 -7.13 -9.13 -12.39
CA GLN A 98 -7.67 -10.46 -12.65
C GLN A 98 -8.23 -10.56 -14.07
N GLU A 99 -8.92 -9.53 -14.54
CA GLU A 99 -9.46 -9.49 -15.90
C GLU A 99 -8.34 -9.48 -16.96
N VAL A 100 -7.23 -8.75 -16.74
CA VAL A 100 -6.06 -8.81 -17.62
C VAL A 100 -5.52 -10.26 -17.72
N ILE A 101 -5.44 -10.96 -16.58
CA ILE A 101 -4.97 -12.36 -16.55
C ILE A 101 -5.93 -13.28 -17.31
N ASP A 102 -7.24 -13.16 -17.05
CA ASP A 102 -8.25 -14.05 -17.62
C ASP A 102 -8.43 -13.85 -19.12
N LEU A 103 -8.47 -12.60 -19.58
CA LEU A 103 -8.60 -12.28 -21.01
C LEU A 103 -7.39 -12.80 -21.81
N ASN A 104 -6.16 -12.60 -21.32
CA ASN A 104 -4.97 -13.11 -21.97
C ASN A 104 -4.86 -14.65 -21.93
N ARG A 105 -5.41 -15.30 -20.90
CA ARG A 105 -5.47 -16.75 -20.80
C ARG A 105 -6.49 -17.36 -21.80
N LEU A 106 -7.65 -16.72 -21.95
CA LEU A 106 -8.74 -17.22 -22.79
C LEU A 106 -8.51 -17.00 -24.28
N ASP A 107 -8.01 -15.84 -24.67
CA ASP A 107 -7.81 -15.47 -26.08
C ASP A 107 -6.60 -14.52 -26.23
N PRO A 108 -5.35 -15.02 -26.04
CA PRO A 108 -4.17 -14.16 -26.09
C PRO A 108 -4.01 -13.45 -27.45
N ALA A 109 -4.46 -14.06 -28.55
CA ALA A 109 -4.33 -13.47 -29.87
C ALA A 109 -5.09 -12.13 -30.02
N SER A 110 -6.20 -11.96 -29.31
CA SER A 110 -7.01 -10.75 -29.35
C SER A 110 -6.39 -9.57 -28.59
N TYR A 111 -5.39 -9.79 -27.73
CA TYR A 111 -4.81 -8.77 -26.85
C TYR A 111 -3.37 -8.40 -27.17
N THR A 112 -2.84 -8.89 -28.29
CA THR A 112 -1.48 -8.56 -28.78
C THR A 112 -1.30 -7.10 -29.14
N SER A 113 -2.38 -6.36 -29.42
CA SER A 113 -2.33 -4.91 -29.63
C SER A 113 -1.94 -4.11 -28.38
N SER A 114 -2.11 -4.69 -27.19
CA SER A 114 -1.65 -4.14 -25.92
C SER A 114 -0.21 -4.57 -25.55
N GLY A 115 0.53 -5.14 -26.49
CA GLY A 115 1.90 -5.63 -26.31
C GLY A 115 1.97 -7.12 -26.02
N ASN A 116 3.14 -7.59 -25.57
CA ASN A 116 3.36 -9.01 -25.28
C ASN A 116 2.40 -9.54 -24.20
N THR A 117 1.62 -10.55 -24.51
CA THR A 117 0.56 -11.07 -23.63
C THR A 117 1.11 -11.74 -22.36
N ALA A 118 2.26 -12.41 -22.44
CA ALA A 118 2.92 -12.98 -21.26
C ALA A 118 3.40 -11.88 -20.30
N ASN A 119 3.91 -10.75 -20.84
CA ASN A 119 4.30 -9.59 -20.04
C ASN A 119 3.10 -8.90 -19.39
N GLN A 120 1.97 -8.77 -20.09
CA GLN A 120 0.73 -8.24 -19.51
C GLN A 120 0.30 -9.07 -18.29
N VAL A 121 0.30 -10.40 -18.43
CA VAL A 121 -0.02 -11.34 -17.34
C VAL A 121 1.01 -11.25 -16.20
N ALA A 122 2.30 -11.15 -16.53
CA ALA A 122 3.35 -11.05 -15.53
C ALA A 122 3.19 -9.78 -14.68
N VAL A 123 2.99 -8.61 -15.31
CA VAL A 123 2.79 -7.36 -14.60
C VAL A 123 1.51 -7.39 -13.75
N ALA A 124 0.42 -7.94 -14.29
CA ALA A 124 -0.81 -8.11 -13.53
C ALA A 124 -0.61 -8.99 -12.29
N LYS A 125 0.15 -10.08 -12.38
CA LYS A 125 0.49 -10.92 -11.22
C LYS A 125 1.35 -10.22 -10.20
N ILE A 126 2.34 -9.42 -10.61
CA ILE A 126 3.20 -8.62 -9.72
C ILE A 126 2.37 -7.62 -8.93
N LEU A 127 1.53 -6.84 -9.61
CA LEU A 127 0.66 -5.85 -8.95
C LEU A 127 -0.39 -6.53 -8.06
N LYS A 128 -0.95 -7.67 -8.48
CA LYS A 128 -1.88 -8.44 -7.65
C LYS A 128 -1.20 -8.91 -6.36
N ALA A 129 0.05 -9.39 -6.42
CA ALA A 129 0.81 -9.77 -5.24
C ALA A 129 1.09 -8.56 -4.33
N TYR A 130 1.42 -7.40 -4.89
CA TYR A 130 1.65 -6.16 -4.15
C TYR A 130 0.40 -5.71 -3.40
N TYR A 131 -0.76 -5.68 -4.06
CA TYR A 131 -2.02 -5.28 -3.42
C TYR A 131 -2.46 -6.27 -2.34
N PHE A 132 -2.35 -7.57 -2.58
CA PHE A 132 -2.71 -8.55 -1.57
C PHE A 132 -1.74 -8.56 -0.38
N GLN A 133 -0.45 -8.29 -0.59
CA GLN A 133 0.50 -8.11 0.51
C GLN A 133 0.07 -6.93 1.39
N PHE A 134 -0.25 -5.79 0.81
CA PHE A 134 -0.76 -4.63 1.55
C PHE A 134 -2.06 -4.95 2.29
N ILE A 135 -3.05 -5.54 1.61
CA ILE A 135 -4.35 -5.82 2.21
C ILE A 135 -4.21 -6.80 3.38
N THR A 136 -3.45 -7.88 3.21
CA THR A 136 -3.25 -8.86 4.30
C THR A 136 -2.41 -8.30 5.44
N ASP A 137 -1.42 -7.41 5.16
CA ASP A 137 -0.64 -6.73 6.19
C ASP A 137 -1.44 -5.68 6.97
N THR A 138 -2.63 -5.34 6.46
CA THR A 138 -3.52 -4.37 7.08
C THR A 138 -4.66 -5.05 7.84
N TRP A 139 -5.36 -6.01 7.24
CA TRP A 139 -6.53 -6.69 7.84
C TRP A 139 -6.26 -8.09 8.37
N GLY A 140 -5.17 -8.74 7.95
CA GLY A 140 -4.89 -10.14 8.25
C GLY A 140 -5.53 -11.11 7.27
N MET A 141 -6.40 -12.01 7.73
CA MET A 141 -7.12 -12.93 6.87
C MET A 141 -8.10 -12.17 5.98
N VAL A 142 -8.04 -12.41 4.66
CA VAL A 142 -8.96 -11.83 3.67
C VAL A 142 -9.25 -12.86 2.58
N PRO A 143 -10.32 -12.71 1.80
CA PRO A 143 -10.54 -13.55 0.62
C PRO A 143 -9.40 -13.39 -0.39
N PHE A 144 -8.80 -14.50 -0.82
CA PHE A 144 -7.77 -14.57 -1.86
C PHE A 144 -8.06 -15.65 -2.90
N SER A 145 -8.13 -16.91 -2.46
CA SER A 145 -8.28 -18.07 -3.35
C SER A 145 -9.62 -18.13 -4.07
N GLU A 146 -10.67 -17.68 -3.39
CA GLU A 146 -12.05 -17.61 -3.91
C GLU A 146 -12.48 -16.18 -4.25
N ALA A 147 -11.56 -15.22 -4.21
CA ALA A 147 -11.85 -13.84 -4.53
C ALA A 147 -11.95 -13.57 -6.04
N LEU A 148 -12.58 -12.45 -6.40
CA LEU A 148 -12.64 -11.90 -7.76
C LEU A 148 -13.44 -12.73 -8.77
N LEU A 149 -14.24 -13.71 -8.29
CA LEU A 149 -15.10 -14.55 -9.11
C LEU A 149 -16.44 -13.89 -9.48
N GLY A 150 -16.70 -12.68 -8.99
CA GLY A 150 -17.94 -11.94 -9.27
C GLY A 150 -19.17 -12.69 -8.78
N VAL A 151 -20.18 -12.84 -9.65
CA VAL A 151 -21.44 -13.50 -9.33
C VAL A 151 -21.32 -15.01 -9.06
N ASP A 152 -20.22 -15.63 -9.48
CA ASP A 152 -20.00 -17.07 -9.28
C ASP A 152 -19.65 -17.41 -7.82
N ASN A 153 -19.11 -16.43 -7.04
CA ASN A 153 -18.93 -16.57 -5.61
C ASN A 153 -19.00 -15.20 -4.90
N ILE A 154 -20.16 -14.89 -4.35
CA ILE A 154 -20.42 -13.62 -3.65
C ILE A 154 -20.10 -13.68 -2.14
N THR A 155 -19.80 -14.86 -1.60
CA THR A 155 -19.43 -15.07 -0.18
C THR A 155 -18.15 -15.90 -0.09
N PRO A 156 -16.99 -15.33 -0.55
CA PRO A 156 -15.74 -16.07 -0.57
C PRO A 156 -15.23 -16.37 0.85
N THR A 157 -14.55 -17.50 0.99
CA THR A 157 -13.82 -17.85 2.21
C THR A 157 -12.62 -16.93 2.43
N PHE A 158 -12.21 -16.75 3.69
CA PHE A 158 -11.02 -15.99 4.06
C PHE A 158 -9.81 -16.93 4.14
N ASP A 159 -8.77 -16.58 3.42
CA ASP A 159 -7.52 -17.33 3.47
C ASP A 159 -6.66 -16.85 4.66
N SER A 160 -5.86 -17.78 5.21
CA SER A 160 -4.88 -17.40 6.23
C SER A 160 -3.79 -16.50 5.65
N GLN A 161 -3.21 -15.61 6.46
CA GLN A 161 -2.10 -14.77 6.01
C GLN A 161 -0.94 -15.58 5.43
N GLU A 162 -0.60 -16.72 6.05
CA GLU A 162 0.44 -17.62 5.53
C GLU A 162 0.11 -18.11 4.12
N ALA A 163 -1.13 -18.53 3.87
CA ALA A 163 -1.57 -18.97 2.56
C ALA A 163 -1.51 -17.84 1.52
N ILE A 164 -1.93 -16.63 1.90
CA ILE A 164 -1.86 -15.44 1.03
C ILE A 164 -0.41 -15.11 0.67
N TYR A 165 0.50 -15.09 1.66
CA TYR A 165 1.93 -14.86 1.41
C TYR A 165 2.55 -15.90 0.49
N ASN A 166 2.24 -17.19 0.68
CA ASN A 166 2.69 -18.26 -0.19
C ASN A 166 2.18 -18.08 -1.63
N SER A 167 0.93 -17.69 -1.77
CA SER A 167 0.32 -17.42 -3.07
C SER A 167 0.94 -16.19 -3.75
N CYS A 168 1.22 -15.13 -3.00
CA CYS A 168 1.91 -13.95 -3.53
C CYS A 168 3.33 -14.27 -3.99
N PHE A 169 4.10 -15.06 -3.23
CA PHE A 169 5.41 -15.55 -3.69
C PHE A 169 5.28 -16.35 -5.00
N THR A 170 4.27 -17.21 -5.11
CA THR A 170 4.01 -17.98 -6.33
C THR A 170 3.70 -17.08 -7.52
N LEU A 171 2.83 -16.06 -7.33
CA LEU A 171 2.50 -15.10 -8.39
C LEU A 171 3.75 -14.35 -8.89
N ILE A 172 4.64 -13.94 -7.97
CA ILE A 172 5.89 -13.25 -8.31
C ILE A 172 6.84 -14.20 -9.07
N ASP A 173 7.01 -15.44 -8.60
CA ASP A 173 7.89 -16.43 -9.23
C ASP A 173 7.40 -16.78 -10.65
N GLU A 174 6.10 -16.98 -10.83
CA GLU A 174 5.48 -17.21 -12.13
C GLU A 174 5.66 -16.01 -13.08
N ALA A 175 5.48 -14.79 -12.57
CA ALA A 175 5.69 -13.57 -13.34
C ALA A 175 7.13 -13.46 -13.83
N LEU A 176 8.11 -13.60 -12.94
CA LEU A 176 9.53 -13.52 -13.26
C LEU A 176 9.96 -14.61 -14.26
N SER A 177 9.38 -15.82 -14.17
CA SER A 177 9.70 -16.92 -15.07
C SER A 177 9.12 -16.77 -16.48
N SER A 178 7.99 -16.07 -16.63
CA SER A 178 7.28 -15.91 -17.91
C SER A 178 7.60 -14.58 -18.62
N MET A 179 8.27 -13.65 -17.95
CA MET A 179 8.55 -12.31 -18.45
C MET A 179 9.59 -12.31 -19.58
N ASN A 180 9.29 -11.58 -20.65
CA ASN A 180 10.22 -11.34 -21.76
C ASN A 180 10.71 -9.88 -21.72
N ASN A 181 11.93 -9.67 -21.25
CA ASN A 181 12.52 -8.34 -21.09
C ASN A 181 12.84 -7.61 -22.41
N SER A 182 12.75 -8.29 -23.56
CA SER A 182 12.98 -7.67 -24.88
C SER A 182 11.69 -7.16 -25.54
N GLU A 183 10.53 -7.41 -24.96
CA GLU A 183 9.25 -6.99 -25.47
C GLU A 183 8.52 -6.11 -24.45
N THR A 184 7.68 -5.19 -24.92
CA THR A 184 7.00 -4.18 -24.10
C THR A 184 5.50 -4.46 -23.99
N ILE A 185 4.82 -3.69 -23.13
CA ILE A 185 3.37 -3.63 -22.97
C ILE A 185 2.90 -2.18 -23.07
N ASN A 186 1.63 -1.99 -23.44
CA ASN A 186 0.97 -0.69 -23.41
C ASN A 186 0.13 -0.52 -22.13
N GLY A 187 -0.14 0.74 -21.77
CA GLY A 187 -0.94 1.06 -20.58
C GLY A 187 -0.15 1.05 -19.26
N ASP A 188 1.14 0.83 -19.33
CA ASP A 188 2.05 0.92 -18.18
C ASP A 188 2.51 2.37 -17.97
N ILE A 189 1.84 3.06 -17.05
CA ILE A 189 2.18 4.45 -16.68
C ILE A 189 3.29 4.51 -15.63
N LEU A 190 3.76 3.38 -15.10
CA LEU A 190 4.81 3.34 -14.08
C LEU A 190 6.21 3.27 -14.69
N PHE A 191 6.39 2.43 -15.71
CA PHE A 191 7.70 2.16 -16.31
C PHE A 191 7.71 2.22 -17.85
N ASP A 192 6.62 2.71 -18.46
CA ASP A 192 6.49 2.81 -19.93
C ASP A 192 6.82 1.48 -20.66
N GLY A 193 6.36 0.37 -20.07
CA GLY A 193 6.54 -0.97 -20.61
C GLY A 193 7.95 -1.56 -20.42
N ASN A 194 8.79 -0.97 -19.59
CA ASN A 194 10.14 -1.48 -19.31
C ASN A 194 10.10 -2.70 -18.38
N MET A 195 10.18 -3.88 -18.97
CA MET A 195 10.09 -5.15 -18.23
C MET A 195 11.27 -5.40 -17.28
N SER A 196 12.43 -4.80 -17.54
CA SER A 196 13.56 -4.90 -16.61
C SER A 196 13.30 -4.17 -15.29
N GLN A 197 12.56 -3.04 -15.34
CA GLN A 197 12.11 -2.34 -14.12
C GLN A 197 11.02 -3.13 -13.40
N TRP A 198 10.11 -3.79 -14.12
CA TRP A 198 9.14 -4.71 -13.52
C TRP A 198 9.80 -5.91 -12.84
N SER A 199 10.88 -6.45 -13.43
CA SER A 199 11.69 -7.50 -12.78
C SER A 199 12.30 -7.01 -11.46
N LYS A 200 12.80 -5.78 -11.42
CA LYS A 200 13.32 -5.15 -10.18
C LYS A 200 12.21 -4.92 -9.14
N PHE A 201 11.05 -4.42 -9.58
CA PHE A 201 9.88 -4.27 -8.73
C PHE A 201 9.52 -5.63 -8.07
N ALA A 202 9.38 -6.67 -8.87
CA ALA A 202 9.00 -8.01 -8.43
C ALA A 202 10.00 -8.60 -7.40
N ASN A 203 11.30 -8.49 -7.68
CA ASN A 203 12.33 -8.99 -6.77
C ASN A 203 12.40 -8.13 -5.49
N THR A 204 12.23 -6.80 -5.58
CA THR A 204 12.20 -5.93 -4.39
C THR A 204 11.00 -6.24 -3.52
N LEU A 205 9.81 -6.39 -4.09
CA LEU A 205 8.61 -6.83 -3.38
C LEU A 205 8.85 -8.18 -2.69
N LYS A 206 9.38 -9.17 -3.41
CA LYS A 206 9.68 -10.50 -2.87
C LYS A 206 10.65 -10.45 -1.70
N LEU A 207 11.68 -9.60 -1.78
CA LEU A 207 12.67 -9.38 -0.72
C LEU A 207 12.02 -8.80 0.54
N ILE A 208 11.19 -7.76 0.38
CA ILE A 208 10.49 -7.12 1.50
C ILE A 208 9.49 -8.07 2.16
N MET A 209 8.69 -8.77 1.35
CA MET A 209 7.77 -9.80 1.83
C MET A 209 8.49 -10.92 2.59
N ALA A 210 9.65 -11.35 2.10
CA ALA A 210 10.46 -12.37 2.76
C ALA A 210 10.91 -11.89 4.15
N LEU A 211 11.39 -10.65 4.25
CA LEU A 211 11.80 -10.10 5.55
C LEU A 211 10.60 -9.93 6.50
N ARG A 212 9.40 -9.60 5.97
CA ARG A 212 8.18 -9.46 6.76
C ARG A 212 7.82 -10.71 7.55
N ILE A 213 8.00 -11.88 6.95
CA ILE A 213 7.67 -13.17 7.60
C ILE A 213 8.83 -13.77 8.42
N ALA A 214 9.91 -13.03 8.64
CA ALA A 214 11.14 -13.53 9.24
C ALA A 214 10.95 -14.19 10.61
N ASP A 215 10.06 -13.64 11.44
CA ASP A 215 9.82 -14.14 12.80
C ASP A 215 8.68 -15.20 12.82
N ALA A 216 7.94 -15.37 11.70
CA ALA A 216 6.92 -16.42 11.56
C ALA A 216 7.46 -17.69 10.87
N ASP A 217 8.34 -17.54 9.87
CA ASP A 217 8.95 -18.65 9.13
C ASP A 217 10.36 -18.24 8.63
N ASP A 218 11.36 -18.29 9.54
CA ASP A 218 12.74 -17.88 9.25
C ASP A 218 13.37 -18.63 8.07
N ALA A 219 13.10 -19.91 7.95
CA ALA A 219 13.70 -20.73 6.89
C ALA A 219 13.22 -20.32 5.51
N LYS A 220 11.91 -20.12 5.34
CA LYS A 220 11.30 -19.64 4.09
C LYS A 220 11.72 -18.19 3.80
N ALA A 221 11.68 -17.35 4.83
CA ALA A 221 12.10 -15.95 4.74
C ALA A 221 13.53 -15.83 4.22
N LYS A 222 14.48 -16.53 4.83
CA LYS A 222 15.88 -16.59 4.39
C LYS A 222 16.02 -17.07 2.94
N ALA A 223 15.31 -18.14 2.55
CA ALA A 223 15.38 -18.68 1.20
C ALA A 223 14.87 -17.66 0.17
N LYS A 224 13.65 -17.11 0.37
CA LYS A 224 13.04 -16.15 -0.54
C LYS A 224 13.79 -14.81 -0.60
N PHE A 225 14.35 -14.35 0.52
CA PHE A 225 15.19 -13.15 0.58
C PHE A 225 16.45 -13.30 -0.31
N ASN A 226 17.21 -14.39 -0.11
CA ASN A 226 18.44 -14.61 -0.87
C ASN A 226 18.20 -14.91 -2.35
N GLU A 227 17.05 -15.50 -2.69
CA GLU A 227 16.60 -15.68 -4.09
C GLU A 227 16.31 -14.34 -4.77
N ALA A 228 15.65 -13.42 -4.08
CA ALA A 228 15.23 -12.12 -4.61
C ALA A 228 16.38 -11.10 -4.68
N LEU A 229 17.32 -11.15 -3.74
CA LEU A 229 18.36 -10.14 -3.56
C LEU A 229 19.13 -9.75 -4.82
N PRO A 230 19.58 -10.67 -5.70
CA PRO A 230 20.33 -10.30 -6.90
C PRO A 230 19.53 -9.50 -7.93
N GLY A 231 18.20 -9.60 -7.91
CA GLY A 231 17.30 -8.93 -8.85
C GLY A 231 16.62 -7.67 -8.29
N ALA A 232 16.77 -7.37 -7.01
CA ALA A 232 16.18 -6.19 -6.38
C ALA A 232 16.86 -4.90 -6.85
N ILE A 233 16.24 -3.74 -6.56
CA ILE A 233 16.86 -2.43 -6.83
C ILE A 233 18.22 -2.32 -6.10
N GLY A 234 19.22 -1.78 -6.77
CA GLY A 234 20.61 -1.78 -6.33
C GLY A 234 21.26 -0.39 -6.22
N SER A 235 20.50 0.68 -6.44
CA SER A 235 20.94 2.07 -6.33
C SER A 235 19.78 3.04 -6.12
N VAL A 236 20.06 4.25 -5.67
CA VAL A 236 19.05 5.31 -5.50
C VAL A 236 18.40 5.69 -6.84
N SER A 237 19.15 5.66 -7.94
CA SER A 237 18.61 5.90 -9.28
C SER A 237 17.60 4.84 -9.76
N GLU A 238 17.49 3.72 -9.07
CA GLU A 238 16.53 2.66 -9.31
C GLU A 238 15.34 2.68 -8.36
N ASN A 239 15.25 3.70 -7.50
CA ASN A 239 14.09 3.90 -6.65
C ASN A 239 12.82 3.89 -7.49
N ILE A 240 11.78 3.23 -6.97
CA ILE A 240 10.51 3.09 -7.66
C ILE A 240 9.54 4.10 -7.04
N ASN A 241 9.21 5.12 -7.84
CA ASN A 241 8.30 6.18 -7.45
C ASN A 241 7.08 6.15 -8.37
N TYR A 242 5.91 6.46 -7.82
CA TYR A 242 4.72 6.69 -8.62
C TYR A 242 4.83 8.05 -9.31
N PRO A 243 4.61 8.14 -10.65
CA PRO A 243 4.79 9.38 -11.39
C PRO A 243 3.54 10.26 -11.27
N TYR A 244 3.45 11.05 -10.21
CA TYR A 244 2.40 12.05 -10.07
C TYR A 244 2.52 13.12 -11.17
N LEU A 245 1.40 13.69 -11.54
CA LEU A 245 1.31 14.81 -12.48
C LEU A 245 1.00 16.10 -11.70
N SER A 246 1.22 17.23 -12.32
CA SER A 246 0.81 18.53 -11.75
C SER A 246 -0.68 18.85 -11.93
N GLU A 247 -1.44 17.95 -12.54
CA GLU A 247 -2.86 18.11 -12.86
C GLU A 247 -3.71 17.31 -11.87
N ASP A 248 -4.83 17.86 -11.40
CA ASP A 248 -5.76 17.30 -10.40
C ASP A 248 -6.21 15.85 -10.68
N THR A 249 -6.03 15.34 -11.90
CA THR A 249 -6.49 13.99 -12.25
C THR A 249 -5.54 12.87 -11.83
N ASN A 250 -4.30 13.19 -11.53
CA ASN A 250 -3.25 12.23 -11.10
C ASN A 250 -2.15 12.93 -10.29
N ASP A 251 -2.50 13.92 -9.51
CA ASP A 251 -1.59 14.63 -8.62
C ASP A 251 -1.28 13.84 -7.34
N ASN A 252 -0.42 14.39 -6.51
CA ASN A 252 -0.09 13.80 -5.22
C ASN A 252 -1.29 13.91 -4.27
N PRO A 253 -1.84 12.82 -3.71
CA PRO A 253 -2.95 12.88 -2.78
C PRO A 253 -2.69 13.73 -1.53
N TRP A 254 -1.45 14.02 -1.19
CA TRP A 254 -1.11 14.98 -0.15
C TRP A 254 -1.49 16.41 -0.55
N GLN A 255 -1.40 16.77 -1.85
CA GLN A 255 -1.84 18.07 -2.36
C GLN A 255 -3.33 18.27 -2.10
N ASP A 256 -4.17 17.29 -2.42
CA ASP A 256 -5.62 17.36 -2.15
C ASP A 256 -5.96 17.60 -0.68
N ARG A 257 -5.22 16.95 0.23
CA ARG A 257 -5.41 17.11 1.67
C ARG A 257 -5.07 18.50 2.19
N PHE A 258 -4.18 19.20 1.49
CA PHE A 258 -3.73 20.55 1.86
C PHE A 258 -4.42 21.69 1.09
N GLN A 259 -5.25 21.38 0.06
CA GLN A 259 -5.95 22.41 -0.74
C GLN A 259 -6.91 23.29 0.07
N THR A 260 -7.59 22.73 1.05
CA THR A 260 -8.65 23.45 1.79
C THR A 260 -8.29 23.69 3.25
N ARG A 261 -7.44 22.87 3.84
CA ARG A 261 -7.07 22.90 5.26
C ARG A 261 -5.71 22.28 5.47
N GLU A 262 -4.97 22.82 6.43
CA GLU A 262 -3.69 22.30 6.89
C GLU A 262 -3.93 21.59 8.24
N ASP A 263 -4.49 20.38 8.19
CA ASP A 263 -4.83 19.62 9.40
C ASP A 263 -3.67 18.77 9.92
N PHE A 264 -2.72 18.40 9.06
CA PHE A 264 -1.61 17.50 9.38
C PHE A 264 -0.29 18.28 9.42
N ALA A 265 0.41 18.20 10.55
CA ALA A 265 1.78 18.70 10.68
C ALA A 265 2.69 17.59 11.22
N LEU A 266 3.99 17.78 11.19
CA LEU A 266 4.90 16.77 11.75
C LEU A 266 4.69 16.66 13.26
N SER A 267 4.82 15.43 13.77
CA SER A 267 4.67 15.18 15.19
C SER A 267 5.86 15.71 15.99
N GLU A 268 5.61 16.09 17.23
CA GLU A 268 6.67 16.49 18.15
C GLU A 268 7.72 15.39 18.34
N LEU A 269 7.31 14.12 18.39
CA LEU A 269 8.23 13.00 18.51
C LEU A 269 9.20 12.93 17.32
N PHE A 270 8.67 13.03 16.08
CA PHE A 270 9.48 12.95 14.87
C PHE A 270 10.46 14.12 14.77
N ILE A 271 9.97 15.35 14.97
CA ILE A 271 10.82 16.56 15.00
C ILE A 271 11.92 16.44 16.07
N ASN A 272 11.57 16.03 17.28
CA ASN A 272 12.53 15.90 18.38
C ASN A 272 13.59 14.81 18.11
N LEU A 273 13.19 13.68 17.49
CA LEU A 273 14.14 12.64 17.12
C LEU A 273 15.17 13.15 16.10
N LEU A 274 14.71 13.81 15.04
CA LEU A 274 15.59 14.37 14.02
C LEU A 274 16.49 15.47 14.59
N SER A 275 15.91 16.42 15.32
CA SER A 275 16.64 17.56 15.92
C SER A 275 17.69 17.10 16.93
N SER A 276 17.36 16.12 17.79
CA SER A 276 18.30 15.61 18.81
C SER A 276 19.55 14.94 18.23
N LYS A 277 19.43 14.43 17.00
CA LYS A 277 20.54 13.82 16.24
C LYS A 277 21.19 14.80 15.25
N ASN A 278 20.74 16.05 15.18
CA ASN A 278 21.12 16.97 14.09
C ASN A 278 20.97 16.30 12.73
N ASP A 279 19.87 15.60 12.49
CA ASP A 279 19.61 14.88 11.25
C ASP A 279 19.33 15.88 10.12
N PRO A 280 20.16 15.96 9.08
CA PRO A 280 19.99 16.96 8.02
C PRO A 280 18.75 16.72 7.16
N ARG A 281 18.12 15.55 7.23
CA ARG A 281 16.87 15.27 6.52
C ARG A 281 15.70 16.11 7.04
N ILE A 282 15.82 16.71 8.22
CA ILE A 282 14.76 17.54 8.80
C ILE A 282 14.38 18.71 7.88
N SER A 283 15.34 19.34 7.21
CA SER A 283 15.10 20.45 6.28
C SER A 283 14.49 20.00 4.94
N GLU A 284 14.54 18.71 4.65
CA GLU A 284 13.95 18.12 3.45
C GLU A 284 12.55 17.54 3.72
N PHE A 285 12.22 17.29 4.99
CA PHE A 285 10.93 16.75 5.42
C PHE A 285 9.95 17.83 5.86
N ALA A 286 10.46 18.94 6.39
CA ALA A 286 9.69 19.92 7.14
C ALA A 286 9.99 21.35 6.76
N GLU A 287 8.95 22.17 6.72
CA GLU A 287 9.11 23.63 6.69
C GLU A 287 9.36 24.19 8.10
N LEU A 288 10.08 25.29 8.19
CA LEU A 288 10.17 26.06 9.43
C LEU A 288 8.79 26.66 9.77
N PRO A 289 8.44 26.81 11.07
CA PRO A 289 7.22 27.48 11.47
C PRO A 289 7.09 28.87 10.84
N ALA A 290 5.92 29.21 10.34
CA ALA A 290 5.65 30.51 9.72
C ALA A 290 5.86 31.69 10.71
N SER A 291 5.73 31.46 12.02
CA SER A 291 6.05 32.42 13.07
C SER A 291 7.56 32.62 13.28
N GLY A 292 8.41 31.83 12.61
CA GLY A 292 9.86 31.79 12.80
C GLY A 292 10.29 30.90 13.97
N GLY A 293 11.60 30.74 14.10
CA GLY A 293 12.21 29.89 15.14
C GLY A 293 12.71 28.56 14.58
N ASP A 294 12.92 27.60 15.48
CA ASP A 294 13.37 26.25 15.15
C ASP A 294 12.18 25.36 14.74
N TYR A 295 12.46 24.20 14.15
CA TYR A 295 11.45 23.19 13.85
C TYR A 295 10.68 22.79 15.10
N LYS A 296 9.35 22.72 14.99
CA LYS A 296 8.45 22.45 16.11
C LYS A 296 7.31 21.54 15.65
N GLY A 297 7.18 20.38 16.27
CA GLY A 297 6.13 19.43 15.97
C GLY A 297 4.85 19.67 16.78
N VAL A 298 3.78 18.97 16.38
CA VAL A 298 2.50 18.94 17.07
C VAL A 298 2.50 17.82 18.12
N PRO A 299 2.05 18.04 19.36
CA PRO A 299 1.82 16.96 20.32
C PRO A 299 0.94 15.87 19.74
N TYR A 300 1.40 14.62 19.84
CA TYR A 300 0.72 13.49 19.20
C TYR A 300 -0.41 12.94 20.06
N GLY A 301 -1.55 12.66 19.42
CA GLY A 301 -2.63 11.87 20.00
C GLY A 301 -3.33 12.50 21.20
N VAL A 302 -3.28 13.83 21.35
CA VAL A 302 -4.01 14.59 22.38
C VAL A 302 -5.29 15.20 21.81
N GLU A 303 -6.33 15.33 22.65
CA GLU A 303 -7.62 15.89 22.23
C GLU A 303 -7.51 17.36 21.79
N ALA A 304 -6.72 18.14 22.51
CA ALA A 304 -6.52 19.56 22.25
C ALA A 304 -5.01 19.89 22.27
N PRO A 305 -4.32 19.83 21.15
CA PRO A 305 -2.88 20.11 21.10
C PRO A 305 -2.51 21.55 21.47
N ASN A 306 -3.49 22.49 21.42
CA ASN A 306 -3.33 23.89 21.80
C ASN A 306 -2.14 24.59 21.11
N VAL A 307 -1.93 24.30 19.83
CA VAL A 307 -0.93 24.94 18.99
C VAL A 307 -1.61 25.77 17.89
N LEU A 308 -0.94 26.83 17.47
CA LEU A 308 -1.35 27.56 16.27
C LEU A 308 -0.64 27.00 15.05
N GLN A 309 -1.30 26.95 13.90
CA GLN A 309 -0.69 26.50 12.64
C GLN A 309 0.63 27.21 12.35
N ALA A 310 0.68 28.53 12.56
CA ALA A 310 1.90 29.32 12.34
C ALA A 310 3.09 28.94 13.24
N GLU A 311 2.86 28.21 14.32
CA GLU A 311 3.90 27.84 15.30
C GLU A 311 4.49 26.46 15.11
N VAL A 312 4.01 25.68 14.15
CA VAL A 312 4.44 24.29 13.94
C VAL A 312 4.97 24.06 12.54
N SER A 313 5.75 23.01 12.37
CA SER A 313 6.38 22.60 11.12
C SER A 313 5.46 21.67 10.35
N PHE A 314 5.11 22.07 9.13
CA PHE A 314 4.37 21.24 8.17
C PHE A 314 5.31 20.38 7.34
N ILE A 315 4.73 19.43 6.61
CA ILE A 315 5.45 18.68 5.57
C ILE A 315 5.95 19.67 4.52
N ASP A 316 7.18 19.50 4.08
CA ASP A 316 7.80 20.37 3.07
C ASP A 316 6.93 20.49 1.82
N SER A 317 6.73 21.70 1.32
CA SER A 317 5.85 22.00 0.19
C SER A 317 6.31 21.34 -1.12
N ASP A 318 7.61 21.11 -1.29
CA ASP A 318 8.15 20.38 -2.46
C ASP A 318 7.69 18.91 -2.46
N ILE A 319 7.42 18.32 -1.31
CA ILE A 319 6.85 16.96 -1.22
C ILE A 319 5.37 16.96 -1.58
N ILE A 320 4.64 17.99 -1.15
CA ILE A 320 3.18 18.09 -1.30
C ILE A 320 2.81 18.48 -2.73
N TYR A 321 3.41 19.57 -3.24
CA TYR A 321 2.99 20.22 -4.49
C TYR A 321 3.86 19.89 -5.70
N ASP A 322 5.11 19.46 -5.51
CA ASP A 322 5.96 18.98 -6.61
C ASP A 322 6.00 17.45 -6.62
N GLY A 323 4.91 16.85 -7.08
CA GLY A 323 4.79 15.39 -7.21
C GLY A 323 5.86 14.73 -8.08
N THR A 324 6.65 15.52 -8.83
CA THR A 324 7.69 14.99 -9.72
C THR A 324 9.03 14.71 -9.01
N LYS A 325 9.25 15.28 -7.82
CA LYS A 325 10.58 15.24 -7.19
C LYS A 325 10.72 14.31 -6.00
N LYS A 326 9.79 14.34 -5.05
CA LYS A 326 10.01 13.69 -3.74
C LYS A 326 8.84 12.79 -3.27
N GLY A 327 7.69 12.83 -3.93
CA GLY A 327 6.49 12.08 -3.53
C GLY A 327 6.41 10.69 -4.13
N GLY A 328 5.46 9.89 -3.61
CA GLY A 328 5.03 8.64 -4.24
C GLY A 328 6.03 7.49 -4.20
N VAL A 329 6.93 7.44 -3.24
CA VAL A 329 7.91 6.35 -3.13
C VAL A 329 7.20 5.03 -2.86
N ILE A 330 7.36 4.07 -3.77
CA ILE A 330 6.87 2.70 -3.62
C ILE A 330 7.96 1.83 -2.97
N PHE A 331 9.16 1.83 -3.54
CA PHE A 331 10.33 1.15 -2.99
C PHE A 331 11.57 2.03 -3.09
N SER A 332 12.37 2.09 -2.02
CA SER A 332 13.62 2.82 -1.99
C SER A 332 14.83 1.91 -1.80
N TYR A 333 15.95 2.31 -2.35
CA TYR A 333 17.21 1.60 -2.14
C TYR A 333 17.69 1.69 -0.67
N ALA A 334 17.28 2.74 0.04
CA ALA A 334 17.49 2.83 1.48
C ALA A 334 16.81 1.67 2.21
N GLN A 335 15.52 1.42 1.90
CA GLN A 335 14.76 0.30 2.46
C GLN A 335 15.43 -1.05 2.17
N VAL A 336 15.88 -1.29 0.93
CA VAL A 336 16.59 -2.51 0.55
C VAL A 336 17.91 -2.64 1.31
N SER A 337 18.68 -1.54 1.43
CA SER A 337 19.97 -1.54 2.14
C SER A 337 19.81 -1.89 3.62
N PHE A 338 18.84 -1.30 4.32
CA PHE A 338 18.51 -1.67 5.70
C PHE A 338 18.02 -3.11 5.82
N SER A 339 17.27 -3.58 4.83
CA SER A 339 16.81 -4.98 4.79
C SER A 339 17.98 -5.97 4.66
N ILE A 340 19.00 -5.63 3.87
CA ILE A 340 20.24 -6.43 3.75
C ILE A 340 21.03 -6.39 5.07
N ALA A 341 21.11 -5.21 5.72
CA ALA A 341 21.76 -5.09 7.03
C ALA A 341 21.09 -5.99 8.08
N GLU A 342 19.75 -6.00 8.14
CA GLU A 342 18.99 -6.87 9.04
C GLU A 342 19.20 -8.34 8.70
N ALA A 343 19.14 -8.74 7.43
CA ALA A 343 19.40 -10.10 6.97
C ALA A 343 20.81 -10.59 7.38
N ALA A 344 21.80 -9.70 7.36
CA ALA A 344 23.14 -10.01 7.83
C ALA A 344 23.18 -10.22 9.35
N VAL A 345 22.49 -9.39 10.13
CA VAL A 345 22.33 -9.57 11.60
C VAL A 345 21.65 -10.90 11.92
N ARG A 346 20.65 -11.31 11.12
CA ARG A 346 19.97 -12.61 11.24
C ARG A 346 20.83 -13.82 10.80
N GLY A 347 22.00 -13.58 10.20
CA GLY A 347 22.86 -14.64 9.69
C GLY A 347 22.32 -15.29 8.39
N TRP A 348 21.53 -14.57 7.62
CA TRP A 348 20.96 -15.09 6.35
C TRP A 348 21.95 -15.02 5.19
N ASN A 349 22.89 -14.08 5.26
CA ASN A 349 23.94 -13.89 4.25
C ASN A 349 25.28 -13.54 4.93
N THR A 350 26.33 -13.37 4.12
CA THR A 350 27.70 -13.04 4.58
C THR A 350 28.04 -11.56 4.41
N GLN A 351 27.06 -10.72 4.18
CA GLN A 351 27.24 -9.27 4.02
C GLN A 351 27.61 -8.62 5.37
N SER A 352 28.25 -7.47 5.32
CA SER A 352 28.56 -6.67 6.51
C SER A 352 27.32 -5.87 6.93
N ALA A 353 26.73 -6.20 8.08
CA ALA A 353 25.60 -5.44 8.59
C ALA A 353 25.93 -3.96 8.81
N SER A 354 27.14 -3.65 9.29
CA SER A 354 27.63 -2.28 9.48
C SER A 354 27.69 -1.49 8.17
N ASP A 355 28.21 -2.13 7.10
CA ASP A 355 28.37 -1.43 5.81
C ASP A 355 27.01 -1.18 5.15
N TRP A 356 26.09 -2.15 5.25
CA TRP A 356 24.75 -2.00 4.70
C TRP A 356 23.88 -1.06 5.52
N TYR A 357 24.04 -1.00 6.84
CA TYR A 357 23.42 0.01 7.69
C TYR A 357 23.84 1.43 7.26
N LYS A 358 25.16 1.64 7.13
CA LYS A 358 25.72 2.91 6.64
C LYS A 358 25.18 3.26 5.25
N LYS A 359 25.18 2.29 4.33
CA LYS A 359 24.66 2.47 2.97
C LYS A 359 23.17 2.83 2.97
N GLY A 360 22.38 2.27 3.88
CA GLY A 360 20.97 2.63 4.04
C GLY A 360 20.78 4.10 4.41
N ILE A 361 21.61 4.62 5.32
CA ILE A 361 21.58 6.04 5.69
C ILE A 361 22.02 6.91 4.49
N GLU A 362 23.13 6.56 3.84
CA GLU A 362 23.63 7.29 2.66
C GLU A 362 22.59 7.34 1.55
N ALA A 363 21.92 6.22 1.26
CA ALA A 363 20.88 6.13 0.25
C ALA A 363 19.63 6.95 0.63
N SER A 364 19.24 6.95 1.91
CA SER A 364 18.17 7.83 2.39
C SER A 364 18.49 9.30 2.24
N MET A 365 19.71 9.69 2.62
CA MET A 365 20.19 11.08 2.48
C MET A 365 20.20 11.52 1.00
N GLU A 366 20.75 10.69 0.11
CA GLU A 366 20.76 10.95 -1.34
C GLU A 366 19.35 11.08 -1.92
N GLN A 367 18.45 10.19 -1.55
CA GLN A 367 17.05 10.22 -1.99
C GLN A 367 16.37 11.56 -1.67
N TRP A 368 16.65 12.11 -0.50
CA TRP A 368 16.05 13.36 -0.03
C TRP A 368 16.84 14.61 -0.38
N GLY A 369 17.97 14.48 -1.09
CA GLY A 369 18.73 15.62 -1.59
C GLY A 369 19.76 16.18 -0.59
N VAL A 370 20.01 15.49 0.51
CA VAL A 370 21.05 15.87 1.48
C VAL A 370 22.43 15.67 0.87
N SER A 371 23.33 16.63 1.10
CA SER A 371 24.68 16.55 0.58
C SER A 371 25.46 15.37 1.17
N THR A 372 26.41 14.81 0.40
CA THR A 372 27.29 13.73 0.87
C THR A 372 28.16 14.17 2.05
N ALA A 373 28.47 15.47 2.16
CA ALA A 373 29.24 16.02 3.26
C ALA A 373 28.43 16.02 4.56
N ASP A 374 27.16 16.44 4.51
CA ASP A 374 26.26 16.46 5.68
C ASP A 374 25.90 15.03 6.10
N ALA A 375 25.68 14.14 5.14
CA ALA A 375 25.48 12.72 5.41
C ALA A 375 26.70 12.10 6.16
N ALA A 376 27.91 12.43 5.75
CA ALA A 376 29.13 11.96 6.42
C ALA A 376 29.24 12.50 7.86
N VAL A 377 28.89 13.76 8.10
CA VAL A 377 28.85 14.36 9.44
C VAL A 377 27.82 13.66 10.31
N TYR A 378 26.62 13.40 9.79
CA TYR A 378 25.58 12.68 10.51
C TYR A 378 26.00 11.27 10.91
N ILE A 379 26.53 10.49 9.97
CA ILE A 379 26.97 9.10 10.18
C ILE A 379 28.11 9.01 11.19
N ALA A 380 28.97 10.04 11.27
CA ALA A 380 30.10 10.06 12.19
C ALA A 380 29.71 10.27 13.67
N GLN A 381 28.46 10.64 13.96
CA GLN A 381 27.98 10.84 15.33
C GLN A 381 27.93 9.53 16.10
N SER A 382 28.35 9.53 17.36
CA SER A 382 28.35 8.34 18.23
C SER A 382 26.95 7.73 18.45
N SER A 383 25.90 8.56 18.35
CA SER A 383 24.49 8.14 18.46
C SER A 383 23.98 7.44 17.20
N VAL A 384 24.68 7.58 16.06
CA VAL A 384 24.30 7.04 14.74
C VAL A 384 25.21 5.87 14.35
N GLN A 385 26.46 5.85 14.82
CA GLN A 385 27.42 4.79 14.48
C GLN A 385 26.85 3.39 14.81
N TYR A 386 27.08 2.46 13.88
CA TYR A 386 26.67 1.08 14.06
C TYR A 386 27.25 0.45 15.32
N ASN A 387 26.39 -0.17 16.12
CA ASN A 387 26.76 -0.92 17.30
C ASN A 387 26.12 -2.32 17.23
N PRO A 388 26.93 -3.41 17.20
CA PRO A 388 26.40 -4.76 17.08
C PRO A 388 25.43 -5.16 18.20
N SER A 389 25.61 -4.61 19.42
CA SER A 389 24.71 -4.91 20.55
C SER A 389 23.33 -4.24 20.44
N LYS A 390 23.18 -3.29 19.54
CA LYS A 390 21.96 -2.53 19.25
C LYS A 390 21.60 -2.57 17.77
N ALA A 391 22.08 -3.58 17.05
CA ALA A 391 21.99 -3.61 15.59
C ALA A 391 20.55 -3.46 15.08
N ILE A 392 19.62 -4.23 15.62
CA ILE A 392 18.20 -4.18 15.18
C ILE A 392 17.56 -2.84 15.56
N GLU A 393 17.79 -2.30 16.75
CA GLU A 393 17.31 -0.97 17.18
C GLU A 393 17.78 0.12 16.20
N LEU A 394 19.06 0.13 15.86
CA LEU A 394 19.66 1.14 14.97
C LEU A 394 19.12 0.99 13.53
N ILE A 395 19.12 -0.23 13.00
CA ILE A 395 18.63 -0.51 11.65
C ILE A 395 17.15 -0.13 11.52
N ALA A 396 16.33 -0.56 12.48
CA ALA A 396 14.90 -0.29 12.46
C ALA A 396 14.58 1.21 12.58
N THR A 397 15.29 1.91 13.47
CA THR A 397 15.08 3.35 13.67
C THR A 397 15.48 4.16 12.43
N GLU A 398 16.65 3.88 11.82
CA GLU A 398 17.06 4.59 10.61
C GLU A 398 16.22 4.19 9.39
N LYS A 399 15.79 2.92 9.30
CA LYS A 399 14.82 2.47 8.29
C LYS A 399 13.49 3.20 8.45
N TRP A 400 12.98 3.35 9.68
CA TRP A 400 11.77 4.11 9.97
C TRP A 400 11.92 5.56 9.50
N VAL A 401 13.02 6.27 9.79
CA VAL A 401 13.25 7.62 9.26
C VAL A 401 13.27 7.62 7.72
N SER A 402 13.88 6.61 7.08
CA SER A 402 13.95 6.52 5.62
C SER A 402 12.61 6.29 4.94
N LEU A 403 11.64 5.71 5.65
CA LEU A 403 10.29 5.41 5.18
C LEU A 403 9.30 6.57 5.42
N PHE A 404 9.79 7.78 5.69
CA PHE A 404 8.95 8.97 5.87
C PHE A 404 7.92 9.10 4.73
N LEU A 405 6.66 9.28 5.09
CA LEU A 405 5.45 9.31 4.24
C LEU A 405 5.11 8.01 3.47
N GLN A 406 5.81 6.91 3.72
CA GLN A 406 5.41 5.57 3.31
C GLN A 406 4.66 4.86 4.46
N GLY A 407 3.57 5.45 4.94
CA GLY A 407 2.90 5.12 6.20
C GLY A 407 2.60 3.64 6.39
N SER A 408 1.99 2.99 5.41
CA SER A 408 1.64 1.57 5.48
C SER A 408 2.88 0.67 5.65
N GLU A 409 3.95 0.96 4.92
CA GLU A 409 5.20 0.17 5.00
C GLU A 409 5.94 0.44 6.31
N ALA A 410 6.04 1.71 6.72
CA ALA A 410 6.65 2.09 7.99
C ALA A 410 5.90 1.48 9.19
N TRP A 411 4.56 1.47 9.14
CA TRP A 411 3.71 0.85 10.15
C TRP A 411 3.90 -0.67 10.21
N ALA A 412 4.02 -1.33 9.08
CA ALA A 412 4.28 -2.76 9.02
C ALA A 412 5.67 -3.10 9.56
N GLU A 413 6.71 -2.33 9.23
CA GLU A 413 8.06 -2.51 9.76
C GLU A 413 8.14 -2.21 11.25
N TRP A 414 7.46 -1.16 11.73
CA TRP A 414 7.39 -0.85 13.15
C TRP A 414 6.74 -2.00 13.95
N ARG A 415 5.57 -2.51 13.51
CA ARG A 415 4.91 -3.66 14.16
C ARG A 415 5.82 -4.88 14.24
N ARG A 416 6.63 -5.12 13.21
CA ARG A 416 7.54 -6.26 13.12
C ARG A 416 8.76 -6.14 14.04
N LEU A 417 9.28 -4.92 14.25
CA LEU A 417 10.56 -4.68 14.91
C LEU A 417 10.44 -4.00 16.27
N ASP A 418 9.32 -3.35 16.59
CA ASP A 418 9.06 -2.53 17.78
C ASP A 418 10.03 -1.33 17.94
N PHE A 419 10.60 -0.82 16.85
CA PHE A 419 11.51 0.33 16.88
C PHE A 419 11.16 1.36 15.77
N PRO A 420 11.31 2.68 16.07
CA PRO A 420 11.66 3.24 17.38
C PRO A 420 10.59 2.95 18.45
N GLN A 421 10.95 3.13 19.73
CA GLN A 421 9.96 2.98 20.81
C GLN A 421 8.94 4.11 20.73
N LEU A 422 7.72 3.77 20.30
CA LEU A 422 6.60 4.71 20.22
C LEU A 422 5.66 4.50 21.41
N SER A 423 5.03 5.59 21.85
CA SER A 423 4.01 5.55 22.92
C SER A 423 2.61 5.67 22.31
N PRO A 424 1.62 4.96 22.83
CA PRO A 424 0.24 5.15 22.42
C PRO A 424 -0.22 6.61 22.59
N ALA A 425 -1.27 7.00 21.84
CA ALA A 425 -1.91 8.30 22.01
C ALA A 425 -2.38 8.49 23.47
N PRO A 426 -2.01 9.60 24.15
CA PRO A 426 -2.42 9.83 25.53
C PRO A 426 -3.95 9.87 25.71
N ASP A 427 -4.66 10.42 24.72
CA ASP A 427 -6.11 10.56 24.74
C ASP A 427 -6.76 9.59 23.71
N ALA A 428 -6.24 8.35 23.62
CA ALA A 428 -6.77 7.33 22.72
C ALA A 428 -8.28 7.11 22.92
N LEU A 429 -9.00 6.98 21.83
CA LEU A 429 -10.46 6.75 21.81
C LEU A 429 -10.82 5.27 21.73
N SER A 430 -9.94 4.46 21.21
CA SER A 430 -10.12 3.00 21.13
C SER A 430 -8.79 2.27 21.26
N GLY A 431 -8.84 0.95 21.46
CA GLY A 431 -7.67 0.09 21.63
C GLY A 431 -6.96 0.26 22.98
N THR A 432 -5.91 -0.54 23.16
CA THR A 432 -5.05 -0.52 24.37
C THR A 432 -3.63 -0.05 24.07
N GLY A 433 -3.30 0.08 22.79
CA GLY A 433 -2.00 0.45 22.26
C GLY A 433 -2.09 1.23 20.95
N ILE A 434 -0.97 1.36 20.27
CA ILE A 434 -0.97 1.82 18.88
C ILE A 434 -1.62 0.71 18.03
N PRO A 435 -2.55 1.05 17.11
CA PRO A 435 -3.22 0.04 16.31
C PRO A 435 -2.24 -0.86 15.54
N VAL A 436 -2.49 -2.17 15.58
CA VAL A 436 -1.66 -3.17 14.89
C VAL A 436 -2.37 -3.84 13.72
N ARG A 437 -3.65 -3.53 13.50
CA ARG A 437 -4.44 -3.94 12.33
C ARG A 437 -5.66 -3.06 12.14
N TYR A 438 -6.29 -3.16 10.96
CA TYR A 438 -7.61 -2.63 10.69
C TYR A 438 -8.70 -3.67 11.04
N GLY A 439 -9.80 -3.23 11.65
CA GLY A 439 -11.01 -4.04 11.76
C GLY A 439 -11.73 -4.15 10.41
N TYR A 440 -12.53 -5.20 10.25
CA TYR A 440 -13.33 -5.40 9.05
C TYR A 440 -14.52 -4.44 9.02
N SER A 441 -14.90 -4.02 7.81
CA SER A 441 -16.07 -3.14 7.63
C SER A 441 -17.38 -3.85 7.96
N ALA A 442 -18.41 -3.06 8.29
CA ALA A 442 -19.74 -3.57 8.54
C ALA A 442 -20.31 -4.40 7.35
N ASN A 443 -19.93 -4.06 6.11
CA ASN A 443 -20.32 -4.83 4.92
C ASN A 443 -19.78 -6.25 4.97
N VAL A 444 -18.51 -6.43 5.33
CA VAL A 444 -17.88 -7.75 5.47
C VAL A 444 -18.61 -8.59 6.51
N VAL A 445 -18.88 -7.97 7.67
CA VAL A 445 -19.58 -8.63 8.79
C VAL A 445 -21.00 -9.09 8.39
N THR A 446 -21.75 -8.25 7.65
CA THR A 446 -23.16 -8.52 7.35
C THR A 446 -23.36 -9.33 6.07
N LEU A 447 -22.54 -9.14 5.04
CA LEU A 447 -22.73 -9.79 3.74
C LEU A 447 -22.00 -11.13 3.62
N ASN A 448 -21.02 -11.41 4.49
CA ASN A 448 -20.27 -12.66 4.51
C ASN A 448 -20.07 -13.19 5.94
N GLU A 449 -21.12 -13.14 6.76
CA GLU A 449 -21.09 -13.38 8.20
C GLU A 449 -20.46 -14.74 8.58
N ALA A 450 -20.79 -15.81 7.88
CA ALA A 450 -20.29 -17.14 8.20
C ALA A 450 -18.76 -17.23 8.05
N ASN A 451 -18.21 -16.71 6.96
CA ASN A 451 -16.77 -16.73 6.71
C ASN A 451 -16.04 -15.68 7.56
N TYR A 452 -16.67 -14.54 7.84
CA TYR A 452 -16.17 -13.57 8.83
C TYR A 452 -16.00 -14.22 10.21
N ASN A 453 -17.03 -14.92 10.71
CA ASN A 453 -16.97 -15.60 12.01
C ASN A 453 -15.89 -16.69 12.04
N ALA A 454 -15.68 -17.41 10.95
CA ALA A 454 -14.60 -18.38 10.82
C ALA A 454 -13.21 -17.68 10.88
N ALA A 455 -13.06 -16.56 10.18
CA ALA A 455 -11.81 -15.80 10.16
C ALA A 455 -11.44 -15.25 11.55
N ILE A 456 -12.37 -14.60 12.26
CA ILE A 456 -12.10 -14.08 13.61
C ILE A 456 -11.85 -15.18 14.64
N SER A 457 -12.47 -16.37 14.46
CA SER A 457 -12.19 -17.54 15.29
C SER A 457 -10.76 -18.06 15.10
N ALA A 458 -10.20 -17.93 13.90
CA ALA A 458 -8.84 -18.39 13.58
C ALA A 458 -7.76 -17.35 13.87
N GLN A 459 -8.04 -16.07 13.58
CA GLN A 459 -7.08 -14.97 13.67
C GLN A 459 -7.08 -14.29 15.04
N GLY A 460 -8.20 -14.28 15.76
CA GLY A 460 -8.43 -13.54 16.99
C GLY A 460 -9.52 -12.47 16.81
N ALA A 461 -9.81 -11.75 17.90
CA ALA A 461 -10.86 -10.74 17.94
C ALA A 461 -10.70 -9.67 16.84
N ASP A 462 -11.83 -9.22 16.29
CA ASP A 462 -11.84 -8.14 15.31
C ASP A 462 -11.71 -6.78 16.02
N ASN A 463 -10.49 -6.42 16.37
CA ASN A 463 -10.14 -5.16 16.97
C ASN A 463 -8.73 -4.72 16.55
N GLN A 464 -8.35 -3.52 16.90
CA GLN A 464 -7.05 -2.92 16.55
C GLN A 464 -5.86 -3.49 17.31
N ASP A 465 -6.07 -4.25 18.39
CA ASP A 465 -5.03 -4.80 19.25
C ASP A 465 -4.62 -6.24 18.86
N THR A 466 -5.37 -6.88 17.96
CA THR A 466 -5.09 -8.26 17.53
C THR A 466 -3.94 -8.30 16.54
N LYS A 467 -2.84 -8.94 16.93
CA LYS A 467 -1.63 -9.04 16.09
C LYS A 467 -1.84 -9.93 14.88
N LEU A 468 -1.13 -9.57 13.82
CA LEU A 468 -1.11 -10.32 12.58
C LEU A 468 -0.22 -11.57 12.69
N TRP A 469 -0.41 -12.54 11.79
CA TRP A 469 0.34 -13.81 11.80
C TRP A 469 1.86 -13.63 11.81
N TRP A 470 2.40 -12.66 11.13
CA TRP A 470 3.84 -12.40 11.07
C TRP A 470 4.36 -11.50 12.22
N ASP A 471 3.48 -10.81 12.95
CA ASP A 471 3.83 -9.99 14.12
C ASP A 471 3.97 -10.87 15.36
N LYS A 472 5.22 -11.18 15.73
CA LYS A 472 5.55 -12.11 16.82
C LYS A 472 6.13 -11.45 18.07
N LYS A 473 6.25 -10.10 18.08
CA LYS A 473 6.83 -9.36 19.20
C LYS A 473 5.80 -8.75 20.13
#